data_d2691b15c5a201e761b2ea9d26cf3e4a
#
_entry.id   d2691b15c5a201e761b2ea9d26cf3e4a
#
_cell.length_a   1.000
_cell.length_b   1.000
_cell.length_c   1.000
_cell.angle_alpha   90.00
_cell.angle_beta   90.00
_cell.angle_gamma   90.00
#
_symmetry.space_group_name_H-M   'P 1'
#
loop_
_entity.id
_entity.type
_entity.pdbx_description
1 polymer ?
#
loop_
_entity_poly.entity_id
_entity_poly.type
_entity_poly.pdbx_seq_one_letter_code
_entity_poly.pdbx_strand_id
1 'polypeptide(L)'
;MILKNFVVFEGIDGAGTSTQLKILKDKLQNKNVFFTVEPTELPTGKFLRTILSGSVKVAPTTAAFLFASDRNEHLYGKDGILEQTQKGNICICDRYIFSSLAYQSNDCGMELPKKLNEDFPLPEYLFYFSIKPEQSLKRITGRGVTEIYEKQDFLEKTKAQYDRIIADFKENSDIKIIEIDATSPIEEIEKIIWNVIEKLPIV
;
A
#
# COMPACT_ATOMS: atom_id res chain seq x y z
N MET A 1 -4.97 1.04 -16.79
CA MET A 1 -4.47 -0.27 -17.34
C MET A 1 -4.11 -1.19 -16.15
N ILE A 2 -4.55 -2.47 -16.20
CA ILE A 2 -4.17 -3.47 -15.17
C ILE A 2 -2.80 -4.06 -15.48
N LEU A 3 -1.89 -4.01 -14.51
CA LEU A 3 -0.58 -4.66 -14.58
C LEU A 3 -0.70 -6.09 -14.00
N LYS A 4 -0.48 -7.08 -14.88
CA LYS A 4 -0.51 -8.50 -14.50
C LYS A 4 0.63 -8.85 -13.55
N ASN A 5 0.42 -9.83 -12.68
CA ASN A 5 1.38 -10.27 -11.66
C ASN A 5 1.77 -9.15 -10.64
N PHE A 6 0.99 -8.08 -10.57
CA PHE A 6 1.17 -7.03 -9.58
C PHE A 6 0.07 -7.13 -8.51
N VAL A 7 0.51 -7.29 -7.27
CA VAL A 7 -0.33 -7.48 -6.07
C VAL A 7 -0.01 -6.37 -5.07
N VAL A 8 -1.03 -5.75 -4.53
CA VAL A 8 -0.88 -4.65 -3.57
C VAL A 8 -1.59 -4.98 -2.27
N PHE A 9 -0.97 -4.63 -1.16
CA PHE A 9 -1.51 -4.70 0.18
C PHE A 9 -1.76 -3.30 0.72
N GLU A 10 -2.97 -3.00 1.17
CA GLU A 10 -3.39 -1.68 1.61
C GLU A 10 -4.19 -1.72 2.91
N GLY A 11 -4.11 -0.63 3.65
CA GLY A 11 -4.85 -0.42 4.88
C GLY A 11 -4.28 0.75 5.67
N ILE A 12 -4.98 1.19 6.71
CA ILE A 12 -4.46 2.19 7.63
C ILE A 12 -3.30 1.62 8.45
N ASP A 13 -2.48 2.48 9.05
CA ASP A 13 -1.37 2.05 9.90
C ASP A 13 -1.88 1.12 11.01
N GLY A 14 -1.13 0.05 11.31
CA GLY A 14 -1.56 -0.95 12.30
C GLY A 14 -2.59 -1.97 11.79
N ALA A 15 -3.00 -1.94 10.51
CA ALA A 15 -3.91 -2.93 9.95
C ALA A 15 -3.31 -4.35 9.87
N GLY A 16 -1.98 -4.50 9.90
CA GLY A 16 -1.33 -5.81 9.93
C GLY A 16 -0.79 -6.28 8.57
N THR A 17 -0.78 -5.43 7.54
CA THR A 17 -0.22 -5.72 6.22
C THR A 17 1.21 -6.25 6.31
N SER A 18 2.10 -5.55 7.02
CA SER A 18 3.51 -5.93 7.18
C SER A 18 3.70 -7.30 7.88
N THR A 19 2.80 -7.69 8.79
CA THR A 19 2.83 -9.01 9.44
C THR A 19 2.56 -10.11 8.41
N GLN A 20 1.52 -9.95 7.60
CA GLN A 20 1.14 -10.91 6.56
C GLN A 20 2.18 -10.97 5.45
N LEU A 21 2.75 -9.82 5.07
CA LEU A 21 3.83 -9.78 4.08
C LEU A 21 5.09 -10.50 4.56
N LYS A 22 5.42 -10.41 5.85
CA LYS A 22 6.53 -11.17 6.44
C LYS A 22 6.28 -12.67 6.34
N ILE A 23 5.10 -13.14 6.74
CA ILE A 23 4.71 -14.56 6.65
C ILE A 23 4.79 -15.03 5.20
N LEU A 24 4.25 -14.24 4.28
CA LEU A 24 4.24 -14.55 2.86
C LEU A 24 5.66 -14.60 2.28
N LYS A 25 6.54 -13.67 2.68
CA LYS A 25 7.94 -13.64 2.28
C LYS A 25 8.70 -14.88 2.75
N ASP A 26 8.46 -15.32 4.00
CA ASP A 26 9.06 -16.53 4.55
C ASP A 26 8.58 -17.79 3.80
N LYS A 27 7.30 -17.83 3.40
CA LYS A 27 6.69 -18.94 2.66
C LYS A 27 7.14 -19.02 1.20
N LEU A 28 7.46 -17.88 0.59
CA LEU A 28 7.83 -17.75 -0.83
C LEU A 28 9.35 -17.60 -1.05
N GLN A 29 10.16 -18.01 -0.09
CA GLN A 29 11.62 -18.03 -0.26
C GLN A 29 12.00 -18.87 -1.49
N ASN A 30 12.96 -18.36 -2.28
CA ASN A 30 13.45 -19.00 -3.51
C ASN A 30 12.42 -19.09 -4.66
N LYS A 31 11.36 -18.31 -4.62
CA LYS A 31 10.38 -18.17 -5.71
C LYS A 31 10.61 -16.88 -6.49
N ASN A 32 10.08 -16.83 -7.71
CA ASN A 32 10.10 -15.65 -8.58
C ASN A 32 9.15 -14.53 -8.08
N VAL A 33 9.34 -14.11 -6.83
CA VAL A 33 8.52 -13.07 -6.18
C VAL A 33 9.40 -11.90 -5.75
N PHE A 34 9.06 -10.71 -6.23
CA PHE A 34 9.66 -9.45 -5.87
C PHE A 34 8.81 -8.73 -4.82
N PHE A 35 9.30 -8.68 -3.57
CA PHE A 35 8.66 -7.95 -2.49
C PHE A 35 9.19 -6.52 -2.40
N THR A 36 8.27 -5.57 -2.33
CA THR A 36 8.61 -4.15 -2.29
C THR A 36 7.62 -3.35 -1.43
N VAL A 37 7.86 -2.06 -1.23
CA VAL A 37 7.08 -1.18 -0.35
C VAL A 37 7.11 0.26 -0.85
N GLU A 38 6.08 1.04 -0.56
CA GLU A 38 6.08 2.50 -0.69
C GLU A 38 5.81 3.17 0.67
N PRO A 39 6.58 4.23 1.04
CA PRO A 39 7.73 4.78 0.31
C PRO A 39 8.85 3.77 0.14
N THR A 40 9.57 3.85 -0.99
CA THR A 40 10.63 2.90 -1.34
C THR A 40 11.89 3.03 -0.48
N GLU A 41 12.84 2.11 -0.64
CA GLU A 41 14.19 2.23 -0.09
C GLU A 41 15.14 3.06 -0.99
N LEU A 42 14.62 3.59 -2.10
CA LEU A 42 15.34 4.50 -3.00
C LEU A 42 15.58 5.86 -2.32
N PRO A 43 16.45 6.72 -2.86
CA PRO A 43 16.69 8.05 -2.29
C PRO A 43 15.43 8.88 -2.11
N THR A 44 14.46 8.79 -3.03
CA THR A 44 13.15 9.47 -2.99
C THR A 44 12.31 8.98 -1.81
N GLY A 45 12.19 7.67 -1.63
CA GLY A 45 11.46 7.07 -0.52
C GLY A 45 12.13 7.30 0.84
N LYS A 46 13.47 7.27 0.90
CA LYS A 46 14.21 7.65 2.12
C LYS A 46 13.94 9.09 2.52
N PHE A 47 13.88 10.02 1.56
CA PHE A 47 13.52 11.40 1.84
C PHE A 47 12.08 11.51 2.38
N LEU A 48 11.12 10.81 1.76
CA LEU A 48 9.75 10.74 2.24
C LEU A 48 9.65 10.25 3.69
N ARG A 49 10.46 9.27 4.09
CA ARG A 49 10.49 8.79 5.49
C ARG A 49 10.94 9.87 6.47
N THR A 50 11.78 10.83 6.06
CA THR A 50 12.13 11.99 6.91
C THR A 50 10.95 12.95 7.10
N ILE A 51 10.06 13.04 6.11
CA ILE A 51 8.83 13.82 6.23
C ILE A 51 7.85 13.09 7.15
N LEU A 52 7.64 11.80 6.95
CA LEU A 52 6.74 10.97 7.77
C LEU A 52 7.13 10.94 9.24
N SER A 53 8.44 10.89 9.54
CA SER A 53 8.95 10.99 10.91
C SER A 53 8.83 12.39 11.53
N GLY A 54 8.40 13.39 10.75
CA GLY A 54 8.32 14.79 11.19
C GLY A 54 9.64 15.54 11.25
N SER A 55 10.77 14.88 10.86
CA SER A 55 12.11 15.50 10.85
C SER A 55 12.23 16.60 9.80
N VAL A 56 11.52 16.47 8.68
CA VAL A 56 11.43 17.47 7.62
C VAL A 56 9.97 17.86 7.44
N LYS A 57 9.68 19.15 7.38
CA LYS A 57 8.34 19.66 7.13
C LYS A 57 8.25 20.22 5.71
N VAL A 58 7.22 19.83 4.99
CA VAL A 58 6.89 20.34 3.66
C VAL A 58 5.41 20.69 3.57
N ALA A 59 5.03 21.45 2.56
CA ALA A 59 3.61 21.68 2.27
C ALA A 59 2.93 20.34 1.90
N PRO A 60 1.64 20.12 2.25
CA PRO A 60 0.91 18.90 1.91
C PRO A 60 0.95 18.57 0.41
N THR A 61 0.82 19.57 -0.44
CA THR A 61 0.93 19.39 -1.90
C THR A 61 2.32 18.90 -2.32
N THR A 62 3.39 19.43 -1.70
CA THR A 62 4.76 18.98 -1.95
C THR A 62 4.91 17.49 -1.57
N ALA A 63 4.35 17.06 -0.43
CA ALA A 63 4.35 15.66 -0.04
C ALA A 63 3.65 14.79 -1.10
N ALA A 64 2.48 15.20 -1.60
CA ALA A 64 1.76 14.49 -2.65
C ALA A 64 2.60 14.30 -3.93
N PHE A 65 3.29 15.35 -4.39
CA PHE A 65 4.22 15.25 -5.53
C PHE A 65 5.39 14.31 -5.27
N LEU A 66 5.96 14.34 -4.06
CA LEU A 66 7.08 13.47 -3.69
C LEU A 66 6.66 12.00 -3.65
N PHE A 67 5.47 11.66 -3.14
CA PHE A 67 4.93 10.31 -3.18
C PHE A 67 4.72 9.82 -4.62
N ALA A 68 4.18 10.67 -5.50
CA ALA A 68 4.04 10.33 -6.92
C ALA A 68 5.39 10.16 -7.61
N SER A 69 6.40 10.98 -7.27
CA SER A 69 7.75 10.87 -7.82
C SER A 69 8.46 9.60 -7.37
N ASP A 70 8.32 9.21 -6.09
CA ASP A 70 8.87 7.94 -5.58
C ASP A 70 8.22 6.73 -6.28
N ARG A 71 6.91 6.77 -6.48
CA ARG A 71 6.15 5.75 -7.23
C ARG A 71 6.58 5.66 -8.68
N ASN A 72 6.81 6.80 -9.32
CA ASN A 72 7.30 6.83 -10.70
C ASN A 72 8.64 6.10 -10.83
N GLU A 73 9.60 6.41 -9.93
CA GLU A 73 10.89 5.72 -9.91
C GLU A 73 10.74 4.24 -9.57
N HIS A 74 9.86 3.89 -8.63
CA HIS A 74 9.57 2.52 -8.23
C HIS A 74 8.99 1.67 -9.37
N LEU A 75 8.17 2.26 -10.22
CA LEU A 75 7.56 1.58 -11.36
C LEU A 75 8.50 1.48 -12.55
N TYR A 76 9.09 2.59 -12.94
CA TYR A 76 9.76 2.77 -14.23
C TYR A 76 11.29 2.80 -14.13
N GLY A 77 11.84 2.94 -12.92
CA GLY A 77 13.28 2.93 -12.69
C GLY A 77 13.90 1.55 -12.93
N LYS A 78 15.23 1.51 -12.92
CA LYS A 78 15.98 0.26 -13.07
C LYS A 78 15.59 -0.75 -12.00
N ASP A 79 15.36 -1.99 -12.39
CA ASP A 79 14.88 -3.09 -11.54
C ASP A 79 13.53 -2.80 -10.85
N GLY A 80 12.76 -1.83 -11.37
CA GLY A 80 11.44 -1.44 -10.89
C GLY A 80 10.34 -2.46 -11.19
N ILE A 81 9.14 -2.19 -10.71
CA ILE A 81 7.99 -3.13 -10.79
C ILE A 81 7.70 -3.57 -12.23
N LEU A 82 7.74 -2.65 -13.21
CA LEU A 82 7.49 -3.01 -14.61
C LEU A 82 8.53 -3.98 -15.16
N GLU A 83 9.80 -3.73 -14.89
CA GLU A 83 10.87 -4.63 -15.33
C GLU A 83 10.77 -5.99 -14.65
N GLN A 84 10.44 -6.03 -13.35
CA GLN A 84 10.24 -7.28 -12.61
C GLN A 84 9.08 -8.10 -13.17
N THR A 85 7.94 -7.46 -13.43
CA THR A 85 6.78 -8.18 -14.03
C THR A 85 7.07 -8.67 -15.45
N GLN A 86 7.83 -7.92 -16.25
CA GLN A 86 8.28 -8.34 -17.58
C GLN A 86 9.24 -9.54 -17.54
N LYS A 87 10.05 -9.67 -16.49
CA LYS A 87 10.88 -10.86 -16.22
C LYS A 87 10.05 -12.08 -15.76
N GLY A 88 8.74 -11.95 -15.59
CA GLY A 88 7.84 -12.98 -15.12
C GLY A 88 7.75 -13.10 -13.59
N ASN A 89 8.34 -12.17 -12.85
CA ASN A 89 8.22 -12.13 -11.41
C ASN A 89 6.82 -11.66 -10.99
N ILE A 90 6.34 -12.19 -9.86
CA ILE A 90 5.18 -11.63 -9.16
C ILE A 90 5.69 -10.50 -8.28
N CYS A 91 5.15 -9.30 -8.45
CA CYS A 91 5.48 -8.14 -7.62
C CYS A 91 4.43 -7.99 -6.51
N ILE A 92 4.86 -8.00 -5.26
CA ILE A 92 4.01 -7.81 -4.07
C ILE A 92 4.48 -6.54 -3.36
N CYS A 93 3.59 -5.54 -3.31
CA CYS A 93 3.89 -4.22 -2.77
C CYS A 93 3.06 -3.92 -1.52
N ASP A 94 3.74 -3.47 -0.45
CA ASP A 94 3.09 -2.87 0.72
C ASP A 94 2.86 -1.39 0.43
N ARG A 95 1.60 -1.00 0.26
CA ARG A 95 1.13 0.33 -0.14
C ARG A 95 1.41 0.68 -1.62
N TYR A 96 0.50 1.49 -2.17
CA TYR A 96 0.56 1.99 -3.54
C TYR A 96 -0.33 3.24 -3.71
N ILE A 97 -0.92 3.44 -4.89
CA ILE A 97 -1.77 4.62 -5.20
C ILE A 97 -2.89 4.84 -4.19
N PHE A 98 -3.49 3.78 -3.65
CA PHE A 98 -4.62 3.87 -2.73
C PHE A 98 -4.23 4.56 -1.42
N SER A 99 -2.99 4.32 -0.94
CA SER A 99 -2.42 5.08 0.18
C SER A 99 -2.33 6.57 -0.14
N SER A 100 -1.86 6.95 -1.34
CA SER A 100 -1.81 8.36 -1.73
C SER A 100 -3.20 8.98 -1.80
N LEU A 101 -4.17 8.29 -2.39
CA LEU A 101 -5.55 8.76 -2.45
C LEU A 101 -6.18 8.90 -1.06
N ALA A 102 -5.88 7.99 -0.11
CA ALA A 102 -6.46 8.03 1.21
C ALA A 102 -5.78 9.04 2.15
N TYR A 103 -4.44 9.07 2.19
CA TYR A 103 -3.69 9.89 3.14
C TYR A 103 -3.53 11.34 2.67
N GLN A 104 -3.02 11.57 1.46
CA GLN A 104 -2.75 12.91 0.97
C GLN A 104 -4.03 13.71 0.72
N SER A 105 -5.15 13.05 0.39
CA SER A 105 -6.42 13.77 0.21
C SER A 105 -6.95 14.42 1.48
N ASN A 106 -6.56 13.95 2.66
CA ASN A 106 -6.95 14.58 3.92
C ASN A 106 -6.37 15.99 4.07
N ASP A 107 -5.20 16.23 3.51
CA ASP A 107 -4.44 17.47 3.69
C ASP A 107 -4.49 18.40 2.47
N CYS A 108 -4.66 17.86 1.25
CA CYS A 108 -4.65 18.67 0.02
C CYS A 108 -5.87 18.44 -0.91
N GLY A 109 -6.90 17.74 -0.41
CA GLY A 109 -8.08 17.38 -1.19
C GLY A 109 -7.83 16.25 -2.19
N MET A 110 -8.89 15.62 -2.69
CA MET A 110 -8.83 14.43 -3.54
C MET A 110 -8.30 14.71 -4.95
N GLU A 111 -8.56 15.90 -5.50
CA GLU A 111 -8.26 16.21 -6.90
C GLU A 111 -6.77 16.08 -7.24
N LEU A 112 -5.88 16.61 -6.39
CA LEU A 112 -4.45 16.57 -6.64
C LEU A 112 -3.89 15.13 -6.57
N PRO A 113 -4.12 14.34 -5.50
CA PRO A 113 -3.69 12.97 -5.46
C PRO A 113 -4.26 12.13 -6.62
N LYS A 114 -5.52 12.33 -6.99
CA LYS A 114 -6.14 11.63 -8.13
C LYS A 114 -5.39 11.96 -9.43
N LYS A 115 -5.18 13.23 -9.72
CA LYS A 115 -4.46 13.69 -10.92
C LYS A 115 -3.03 13.16 -11.00
N LEU A 116 -2.31 13.12 -9.86
CA LEU A 116 -0.93 12.64 -9.80
C LEU A 116 -0.81 11.12 -9.98
N ASN A 117 -1.91 10.38 -9.82
CA ASN A 117 -1.90 8.92 -9.84
C ASN A 117 -2.71 8.31 -10.99
N GLU A 118 -3.39 9.12 -11.82
CA GLU A 118 -4.32 8.63 -12.86
C GLU A 118 -3.65 7.78 -13.96
N ASP A 119 -2.38 8.06 -14.26
CA ASP A 119 -1.63 7.39 -15.32
C ASP A 119 -0.85 6.15 -14.85
N PHE A 120 -0.75 5.91 -13.54
CA PHE A 120 -0.06 4.73 -13.04
C PHE A 120 -0.89 3.46 -13.25
N PRO A 121 -0.24 2.33 -13.61
CA PRO A 121 -0.94 1.06 -13.79
C PRO A 121 -1.58 0.60 -12.47
N LEU A 122 -2.76 0.00 -12.58
CA LEU A 122 -3.46 -0.58 -11.44
C LEU A 122 -2.98 -2.01 -11.18
N PRO A 123 -2.97 -2.49 -9.94
CA PRO A 123 -2.61 -3.87 -9.63
C PRO A 123 -3.65 -4.85 -10.15
N GLU A 124 -3.24 -6.10 -10.40
CA GLU A 124 -4.19 -7.18 -10.71
C GLU A 124 -5.00 -7.59 -9.46
N TYR A 125 -4.34 -7.62 -8.30
CA TYR A 125 -4.96 -7.95 -7.00
C TYR A 125 -4.67 -6.86 -5.98
N LEU A 126 -5.72 -6.51 -5.23
CA LEU A 126 -5.63 -5.60 -4.10
C LEU A 126 -6.18 -6.30 -2.86
N PHE A 127 -5.34 -6.50 -1.86
CA PHE A 127 -5.75 -6.91 -0.52
C PHE A 127 -5.95 -5.67 0.34
N TYR A 128 -7.20 -5.37 0.68
CA TYR A 128 -7.55 -4.25 1.54
C TYR A 128 -7.84 -4.72 2.97
N PHE A 129 -6.99 -4.34 3.90
CA PHE A 129 -7.09 -4.68 5.32
C PHE A 129 -7.96 -3.65 6.04
N SER A 130 -9.21 -4.01 6.27
CA SER A 130 -10.19 -3.16 6.97
C SER A 130 -10.08 -3.36 8.47
N ILE A 131 -9.87 -2.27 9.21
CA ILE A 131 -9.82 -2.25 10.68
C ILE A 131 -10.38 -0.91 11.18
N LYS A 132 -10.99 -0.93 12.37
CA LYS A 132 -11.42 0.31 13.01
C LYS A 132 -10.21 1.09 13.54
N PRO A 133 -10.19 2.43 13.39
CA PRO A 133 -9.08 3.28 13.83
C PRO A 133 -8.65 3.05 15.27
N GLU A 134 -9.62 2.85 16.20
CA GLU A 134 -9.33 2.64 17.61
C GLU A 134 -8.56 1.31 17.86
N GLN A 135 -8.87 0.28 17.07
CA GLN A 135 -8.18 -1.01 17.16
C GLN A 135 -6.78 -0.93 16.52
N SER A 136 -6.67 -0.23 15.41
CA SER A 136 -5.41 0.08 14.74
C SER A 136 -4.48 0.83 15.67
N LEU A 137 -4.95 1.92 16.30
CA LEU A 137 -4.17 2.74 17.20
C LEU A 137 -3.62 1.94 18.39
N LYS A 138 -4.41 1.03 18.98
CA LYS A 138 -3.95 0.13 20.05
C LYS A 138 -2.77 -0.75 19.62
N ARG A 139 -2.70 -1.13 18.35
CA ARG A 139 -1.59 -1.95 17.80
C ARG A 139 -0.34 -1.12 17.54
N ILE A 140 -0.49 0.18 17.25
CA ILE A 140 0.63 1.09 16.95
C ILE A 140 1.30 1.57 18.23
N THR A 141 0.54 1.92 19.27
CA THR A 141 1.04 2.54 20.51
C THR A 141 2.13 1.74 21.25
N GLY A 142 2.40 0.49 20.85
CA GLY A 142 3.49 -0.33 21.39
C GLY A 142 4.82 -0.27 20.63
N ARG A 143 4.92 0.50 19.52
CA ARG A 143 6.07 0.44 18.59
C ARG A 143 7.19 1.46 18.86
N GLY A 144 7.00 2.40 19.76
CA GLY A 144 8.05 3.36 20.21
C GLY A 144 8.40 4.50 19.25
N VAL A 145 7.98 4.46 17.99
CA VAL A 145 8.14 5.55 17.02
C VAL A 145 6.76 5.87 16.45
N THR A 146 6.35 7.15 16.56
CA THR A 146 5.05 7.62 16.07
C THR A 146 5.26 8.45 14.80
N GLU A 147 4.59 8.10 13.72
CA GLU A 147 4.55 8.92 12.49
C GLU A 147 3.51 10.04 12.60
N ILE A 148 3.64 11.08 11.75
CA ILE A 148 2.76 12.26 11.78
C ILE A 148 1.29 11.93 11.53
N TYR A 149 1.01 10.81 10.88
CA TYR A 149 -0.32 10.34 10.49
C TYR A 149 -0.98 9.39 11.50
N GLU A 150 -0.30 9.05 12.60
CA GLU A 150 -0.79 8.12 13.64
C GLU A 150 -1.63 8.81 14.73
N LYS A 151 -2.45 9.80 14.36
CA LYS A 151 -3.42 10.45 15.25
C LYS A 151 -4.82 9.88 14.98
N GLN A 152 -5.62 9.70 16.02
CA GLN A 152 -6.95 9.09 15.91
C GLN A 152 -7.82 9.78 14.87
N ASP A 153 -8.00 11.10 14.95
CA ASP A 153 -8.82 11.88 14.01
C ASP A 153 -8.34 11.76 12.57
N PHE A 154 -7.02 11.66 12.37
CA PHE A 154 -6.43 11.48 11.05
C PHE A 154 -6.69 10.08 10.51
N LEU A 155 -6.53 9.05 11.34
CA LEU A 155 -6.81 7.66 10.97
C LEU A 155 -8.30 7.44 10.65
N GLU A 156 -9.21 8.10 11.38
CA GLU A 156 -10.67 8.05 11.10
C GLU A 156 -10.98 8.62 9.72
N LYS A 157 -10.43 9.80 9.40
CA LYS A 157 -10.56 10.40 8.07
C LYS A 157 -9.96 9.51 6.99
N THR A 158 -8.75 9.00 7.21
CA THR A 158 -8.05 8.13 6.26
C THR A 158 -8.82 6.84 6.01
N LYS A 159 -9.38 6.22 7.06
CA LYS A 159 -10.22 5.02 6.92
C LYS A 159 -11.46 5.32 6.08
N ALA A 160 -12.15 6.43 6.36
CA ALA A 160 -13.31 6.83 5.57
C ALA A 160 -12.97 7.11 4.09
N GLN A 161 -11.78 7.67 3.81
CA GLN A 161 -11.31 7.82 2.43
C GLN A 161 -11.05 6.45 1.78
N TYR A 162 -10.36 5.54 2.47
CA TYR A 162 -10.15 4.18 1.95
C TYR A 162 -11.47 3.51 1.57
N ASP A 163 -12.47 3.57 2.44
CA ASP A 163 -13.76 2.91 2.19
C ASP A 163 -14.43 3.45 0.92
N ARG A 164 -14.38 4.77 0.69
CA ARG A 164 -14.90 5.40 -0.52
C ARG A 164 -14.10 5.00 -1.76
N ILE A 165 -12.77 5.02 -1.66
CA ILE A 165 -11.87 4.66 -2.76
C ILE A 165 -12.07 3.20 -3.15
N ILE A 166 -12.10 2.30 -2.18
CA ILE A 166 -12.29 0.87 -2.43
C ILE A 166 -13.65 0.59 -3.06
N ALA A 167 -14.72 1.25 -2.61
CA ALA A 167 -16.04 1.13 -3.21
C ALA A 167 -16.03 1.61 -4.68
N ASP A 168 -15.41 2.78 -4.96
CA ASP A 168 -15.31 3.32 -6.31
C ASP A 168 -14.51 2.36 -7.25
N PHE A 169 -13.37 1.87 -6.80
CA PHE A 169 -12.57 0.94 -7.61
C PHE A 169 -13.26 -0.43 -7.82
N LYS A 170 -14.09 -0.89 -6.90
CA LYS A 170 -14.91 -2.11 -7.09
C LYS A 170 -15.92 -1.95 -8.21
N GLU A 171 -16.53 -0.77 -8.33
CA GLU A 171 -17.54 -0.50 -9.34
C GLU A 171 -16.95 -0.13 -10.70
N ASN A 172 -15.80 0.58 -10.69
CA ASN A 172 -15.28 1.28 -11.87
C ASN A 172 -13.92 0.74 -12.37
N SER A 173 -13.47 -0.44 -11.89
CA SER A 173 -12.22 -1.04 -12.35
C SER A 173 -12.26 -2.56 -12.43
N ASP A 174 -11.30 -3.14 -13.17
CA ASP A 174 -11.10 -4.58 -13.29
C ASP A 174 -10.16 -5.16 -12.24
N ILE A 175 -9.83 -4.41 -11.18
CA ILE A 175 -8.98 -4.88 -10.07
C ILE A 175 -9.73 -5.97 -9.30
N LYS A 176 -9.06 -7.07 -9.01
CA LYS A 176 -9.59 -8.10 -8.10
C LYS A 176 -9.34 -7.67 -6.66
N ILE A 177 -10.34 -7.06 -6.03
CA ILE A 177 -10.25 -6.53 -4.66
C ILE A 177 -10.71 -7.58 -3.67
N ILE A 178 -9.83 -7.93 -2.72
CA ILE A 178 -10.09 -8.82 -1.60
C ILE A 178 -10.10 -7.98 -0.31
N GLU A 179 -11.27 -7.81 0.28
CA GLU A 179 -11.39 -7.18 1.59
C GLU A 179 -11.11 -8.20 2.69
N ILE A 180 -10.24 -7.80 3.62
CA ILE A 180 -9.82 -8.59 4.76
C ILE A 180 -10.29 -7.89 6.03
N ASP A 181 -11.06 -8.59 6.86
CA ASP A 181 -11.25 -8.17 8.25
C ASP A 181 -9.94 -8.36 9.00
N ALA A 182 -9.22 -7.26 9.19
CA ALA A 182 -7.92 -7.27 9.84
C ALA A 182 -8.00 -7.57 11.36
N THR A 183 -9.19 -7.77 11.92
CA THR A 183 -9.39 -8.22 13.30
C THR A 183 -9.38 -9.74 13.44
N SER A 184 -9.51 -10.47 12.34
CA SER A 184 -9.44 -11.93 12.30
C SER A 184 -8.08 -12.45 12.76
N PRO A 185 -8.01 -13.72 13.21
CA PRO A 185 -6.74 -14.38 13.54
C PRO A 185 -5.74 -14.34 12.38
N ILE A 186 -4.46 -14.24 12.70
CA ILE A 186 -3.37 -14.12 11.72
C ILE A 186 -3.42 -15.28 10.71
N GLU A 187 -3.66 -16.49 11.18
CA GLU A 187 -3.70 -17.72 10.38
C GLU A 187 -4.92 -17.76 9.43
N GLU A 188 -6.03 -17.14 9.80
CA GLU A 188 -7.21 -17.03 8.93
C GLU A 188 -6.94 -16.03 7.80
N ILE A 189 -6.36 -14.89 8.13
CA ILE A 189 -5.95 -13.89 7.14
C ILE A 189 -4.93 -14.50 6.18
N GLU A 190 -3.93 -15.22 6.70
CA GLU A 190 -2.94 -15.92 5.89
C GLU A 190 -3.59 -16.88 4.88
N LYS A 191 -4.58 -17.67 5.31
CA LYS A 191 -5.31 -18.59 4.41
C LYS A 191 -6.04 -17.86 3.29
N ILE A 192 -6.70 -16.73 3.60
CA ILE A 192 -7.38 -15.91 2.59
C ILE A 192 -6.38 -15.43 1.53
N ILE A 193 -5.23 -14.90 1.97
CA ILE A 193 -4.18 -14.40 1.09
C ILE A 193 -3.61 -15.56 0.26
N TRP A 194 -3.29 -16.68 0.90
CA TRP A 194 -2.69 -17.84 0.26
C TRP A 194 -3.58 -18.40 -0.85
N ASN A 195 -4.88 -18.53 -0.63
CA ASN A 195 -5.85 -19.00 -1.62
C ASN A 195 -5.86 -18.20 -2.92
N VAL A 196 -5.35 -16.97 -2.90
CA VAL A 196 -5.20 -16.13 -4.10
C VAL A 196 -3.79 -16.26 -4.67
N ILE A 197 -2.78 -16.11 -3.81
CA ILE A 197 -1.37 -16.08 -4.23
C ILE A 197 -0.92 -17.41 -4.85
N GLU A 198 -1.34 -18.56 -4.29
CA GLU A 198 -0.96 -19.90 -4.83
C GLU A 198 -1.45 -20.16 -6.27
N LYS A 199 -2.43 -19.39 -6.76
CA LYS A 199 -2.95 -19.49 -8.13
C LYS A 199 -2.16 -18.65 -9.14
N LEU A 200 -1.25 -17.81 -8.65
CA LEU A 200 -0.36 -17.02 -9.49
C LEU A 200 0.81 -17.90 -10.02
N PRO A 201 1.46 -17.52 -11.12
CA PRO A 201 2.55 -18.30 -11.71
C PRO A 201 3.83 -18.24 -10.88
N ILE A 202 3.79 -18.80 -9.66
CA ILE A 202 4.91 -18.90 -8.73
C ILE A 202 5.74 -20.13 -9.10
N VAL A 203 6.98 -19.92 -9.55
CA VAL A 203 7.93 -20.97 -9.97
C VAL A 203 8.99 -21.18 -8.90
#